data_8d7baa0b989b789acca64a7b68aae43e
#
_entry.id   8d7baa0b989b789acca64a7b68aae43e
#
_cell.length_a   1.000
_cell.length_b   1.000
_cell.length_c   1.000
_cell.angle_alpha   90.00
_cell.angle_beta   90.00
_cell.angle_gamma   90.00
#
_symmetry.space_group_name_H-M   'P 1'
#
loop_
_entity.id
_entity.type
_entity.pdbx_description
1 polymer ?
#
loop_
_entity_poly.entity_id
_entity_poly.type
_entity_poly.pdbx_seq_one_letter_code
_entity_poly.pdbx_strand_id
1 'polypeptide(L)'
;MLKETSLCMGCMCDKTYDGPCKLCGYSDDTPCIPSYLRPKTFLNDRYIIGKVMSYNGEGAVYVGYDTATGTKVDIKEFMPDTLCSRKKGEEEITVNSDMMPLYKTYLSEFVDLNKTLMKSRGMAHLQMVLDIFSENNTAYAVYEHINGIPLSAYLANSSGELTWEQIKELFPPIFTTLSLVHAAGVIHRGISLSTIYVTDKLELKLTGFSISAARTTNTEIACEIFAGYAAPEQYTANDWNGTWTDVYGIAAVLYRCLTGCVPTEAIARTGTSMLEPMMINRNIPSNVSKAIMRGLNLSTDGRIRTVTEFVDKLFEQPKYVGIDRSGEKPLTKQQAKKLKKQKKERAKTIAVLVVAGLVMIAFVVVFIWSMNNQGTGSSDEASDITVSETAEATTTASTANTPVTEPTVQTEEPSDPLPDANISLPNFVNRRYENSVNQYMNTFTFVVEEWQYNDEYLDGTIFEQDIEPGTMVAEGTVITVKVSKGPGIVELPDYEGKKISEYISELNDLNIKYKTENERTNDVPSGEIVRCSKDVGAPVSVETSEEIIVYIAMNYEEDTAEPVGSMTVEAGGDEPVTQEAAESTEE
;
A
#
# COMPACT_ATOMS: atom_id res chain seq x y z
N MET A 1 -24.71 9.70 -32.15
CA MET A 1 -25.37 9.77 -30.84
C MET A 1 -25.34 8.38 -30.25
N LEU A 2 -24.39 8.10 -29.35
CA LEU A 2 -24.39 6.89 -28.54
C LEU A 2 -25.57 7.00 -27.58
N LYS A 3 -26.32 5.91 -27.43
CA LYS A 3 -27.46 5.86 -26.53
C LYS A 3 -26.94 5.99 -25.09
N GLU A 4 -27.03 7.19 -24.50
CA GLU A 4 -26.71 7.52 -23.11
C GLU A 4 -27.39 6.58 -22.08
N THR A 5 -28.36 5.81 -22.53
CA THR A 5 -29.21 4.92 -21.71
C THR A 5 -28.63 3.51 -21.51
N SER A 6 -27.44 3.20 -22.06
CA SER A 6 -26.89 1.84 -22.02
C SER A 6 -25.64 1.66 -21.15
N LEU A 7 -25.17 2.70 -20.45
CA LEU A 7 -23.97 2.59 -19.62
C LEU A 7 -24.30 2.24 -18.16
N CYS A 8 -23.52 1.34 -17.58
CA CYS A 8 -23.55 1.12 -16.14
C CYS A 8 -22.83 2.25 -15.41
N MET A 9 -23.51 2.98 -14.54
CA MET A 9 -22.91 4.08 -13.79
C MET A 9 -21.86 3.62 -12.74
N GLY A 10 -21.76 2.33 -12.48
CA GLY A 10 -20.77 1.78 -11.57
C GLY A 10 -19.41 1.45 -12.21
N CYS A 11 -19.39 1.08 -13.49
CA CYS A 11 -18.17 0.64 -14.18
C CYS A 11 -18.04 1.11 -15.63
N MET A 12 -18.97 1.91 -16.13
CA MET A 12 -19.00 2.48 -17.50
C MET A 12 -18.98 1.41 -18.62
N CYS A 13 -19.35 0.17 -18.31
CA CYS A 13 -19.54 -0.86 -19.33
C CYS A 13 -20.96 -0.79 -19.91
N ASP A 14 -21.14 -1.28 -21.14
CA ASP A 14 -22.46 -1.38 -21.74
C ASP A 14 -23.41 -2.25 -20.91
N LYS A 15 -24.59 -1.72 -20.58
CA LYS A 15 -25.64 -2.38 -19.82
C LYS A 15 -26.95 -2.28 -20.58
N THR A 16 -27.34 -3.34 -21.28
CA THR A 16 -28.56 -3.40 -22.10
C THR A 16 -29.71 -4.13 -21.42
N TYR A 17 -29.61 -4.39 -20.13
CA TYR A 17 -30.56 -5.15 -19.32
C TYR A 17 -30.93 -4.42 -18.05
N ASP A 18 -32.10 -4.72 -17.48
CA ASP A 18 -32.59 -4.16 -16.23
C ASP A 18 -31.95 -4.86 -15.01
N GLY A 19 -31.90 -4.16 -13.86
CA GLY A 19 -31.37 -4.67 -12.59
C GLY A 19 -29.89 -4.38 -12.38
N PRO A 20 -29.26 -4.97 -11.34
CA PRO A 20 -27.87 -4.73 -10.99
C PRO A 20 -26.90 -5.15 -12.11
N CYS A 21 -25.81 -4.41 -12.25
CA CYS A 21 -24.78 -4.69 -13.24
C CYS A 21 -24.12 -6.06 -12.97
N LYS A 22 -24.09 -6.95 -13.97
CA LYS A 22 -23.50 -8.29 -13.84
C LYS A 22 -21.98 -8.27 -13.65
N LEU A 23 -21.30 -7.17 -14.05
CA LEU A 23 -19.85 -7.05 -13.93
C LEU A 23 -19.42 -6.45 -12.58
N CYS A 24 -20.10 -5.40 -12.09
CA CYS A 24 -19.68 -4.68 -10.90
C CYS A 24 -20.71 -4.64 -9.77
N GLY A 25 -21.90 -5.25 -9.97
CA GLY A 25 -22.96 -5.29 -8.97
C GLY A 25 -23.74 -3.97 -8.77
N TYR A 26 -23.33 -2.88 -9.42
CA TYR A 26 -23.96 -1.57 -9.24
C TYR A 26 -25.43 -1.60 -9.67
N SER A 27 -26.33 -1.05 -8.83
CA SER A 27 -27.75 -0.81 -9.12
C SER A 27 -28.00 0.69 -9.24
N ASP A 28 -28.92 1.06 -10.12
CA ASP A 28 -29.37 2.48 -10.24
C ASP A 28 -30.08 2.96 -8.96
N ASP A 29 -30.52 2.05 -8.08
CA ASP A 29 -31.10 2.35 -6.77
C ASP A 29 -30.02 2.56 -5.68
N THR A 30 -28.73 2.42 -6.02
CA THR A 30 -27.65 2.65 -5.07
C THR A 30 -27.68 4.10 -4.59
N PRO A 31 -27.75 4.34 -3.26
CA PRO A 31 -27.76 5.69 -2.71
C PRO A 31 -26.54 6.50 -3.15
N CYS A 32 -26.75 7.76 -3.51
CA CYS A 32 -25.67 8.69 -3.85
C CYS A 32 -25.26 9.48 -2.62
N ILE A 33 -23.97 9.79 -2.49
CA ILE A 33 -23.47 10.68 -1.43
C ILE A 33 -24.01 12.10 -1.73
N PRO A 34 -24.79 12.71 -0.83
CA PRO A 34 -25.53 13.94 -1.14
C PRO A 34 -24.65 15.13 -1.54
N SER A 35 -23.43 15.21 -1.01
CA SER A 35 -22.47 16.29 -1.27
C SER A 35 -21.77 16.18 -2.62
N TYR A 36 -21.85 15.05 -3.30
CA TYR A 36 -21.15 14.83 -4.56
C TYR A 36 -22.09 14.77 -5.75
N LEU A 37 -21.54 14.85 -6.96
CA LEU A 37 -22.31 14.79 -8.20
C LEU A 37 -23.06 13.47 -8.33
N ARG A 38 -24.27 13.55 -8.86
CA ARG A 38 -25.07 12.36 -9.11
C ARG A 38 -24.57 11.61 -10.35
N PRO A 39 -24.68 10.27 -10.36
CA PRO A 39 -24.49 9.52 -11.60
C PRO A 39 -25.40 10.04 -12.72
N LYS A 40 -24.89 10.04 -13.94
CA LYS A 40 -25.49 10.58 -15.16
C LYS A 40 -25.39 12.13 -15.29
N THR A 41 -24.76 12.84 -14.35
CA THR A 41 -24.39 14.26 -14.56
C THR A 41 -23.44 14.33 -15.77
N PHE A 42 -23.65 15.37 -16.60
CA PHE A 42 -22.89 15.57 -17.82
C PHE A 42 -22.01 16.82 -17.66
N LEU A 43 -20.72 16.66 -17.75
CA LEU A 43 -19.74 17.73 -17.55
C LEU A 43 -19.03 18.10 -18.86
N ASN A 44 -18.74 19.39 -19.02
CA ASN A 44 -17.99 19.96 -20.14
C ASN A 44 -18.51 19.48 -21.52
N ASP A 45 -19.82 19.27 -21.65
CA ASP A 45 -20.47 18.73 -22.87
C ASP A 45 -19.79 17.46 -23.42
N ARG A 46 -19.09 16.69 -22.56
CA ARG A 46 -18.26 15.57 -22.99
C ARG A 46 -18.27 14.38 -22.02
N TYR A 47 -18.28 14.60 -20.73
CA TYR A 47 -18.03 13.55 -19.74
C TYR A 47 -19.30 13.16 -18.99
N ILE A 48 -19.63 11.88 -18.97
CA ILE A 48 -20.70 11.32 -18.15
C ILE A 48 -20.11 10.87 -16.81
N ILE A 49 -20.66 11.36 -15.71
CA ILE A 49 -20.29 10.99 -14.34
C ILE A 49 -21.01 9.70 -13.94
N GLY A 50 -20.26 8.78 -13.34
CA GLY A 50 -20.79 7.60 -12.66
C GLY A 50 -20.72 7.73 -11.14
N LYS A 51 -20.58 6.59 -10.47
CA LYS A 51 -20.47 6.56 -9.01
C LYS A 51 -19.16 7.19 -8.52
N VAL A 52 -19.19 7.70 -7.30
CA VAL A 52 -17.98 8.04 -6.54
C VAL A 52 -17.16 6.77 -6.30
N MET A 53 -15.88 6.81 -6.62
CA MET A 53 -14.93 5.72 -6.38
C MET A 53 -14.17 5.90 -5.07
N SER A 54 -13.76 7.13 -4.79
CA SER A 54 -13.07 7.53 -3.56
C SER A 54 -13.25 9.03 -3.33
N TYR A 55 -13.01 9.46 -2.11
CA TYR A 55 -12.97 10.87 -1.73
C TYR A 55 -11.97 11.09 -0.59
N ASN A 56 -11.46 12.31 -0.50
CA ASN A 56 -10.58 12.76 0.59
C ASN A 56 -10.85 14.26 0.84
N GLY A 57 -10.06 14.91 1.69
CA GLY A 57 -10.24 16.32 2.00
C GLY A 57 -10.08 17.29 0.82
N GLU A 58 -9.53 16.84 -0.31
CA GLU A 58 -9.41 17.64 -1.53
C GLU A 58 -10.69 17.56 -2.41
N GLY A 59 -11.45 16.47 -2.31
CA GLY A 59 -12.66 16.23 -3.08
C GLY A 59 -12.91 14.77 -3.41
N ALA A 60 -13.61 14.51 -4.51
CA ALA A 60 -14.03 13.17 -4.91
C ALA A 60 -13.44 12.76 -6.25
N VAL A 61 -13.29 11.44 -6.42
CA VAL A 61 -12.95 10.80 -7.69
C VAL A 61 -14.14 9.96 -8.14
N TYR A 62 -14.60 10.21 -9.35
CA TYR A 62 -15.71 9.49 -9.98
C TYR A 62 -15.20 8.57 -11.07
N VAL A 63 -15.84 7.43 -11.26
CA VAL A 63 -15.75 6.75 -12.54
C VAL A 63 -16.51 7.58 -13.58
N GLY A 64 -15.95 7.79 -14.76
CA GLY A 64 -16.54 8.57 -15.82
C GLY A 64 -16.43 7.91 -17.19
N TYR A 65 -17.14 8.46 -18.15
CA TYR A 65 -17.09 8.05 -19.56
C TYR A 65 -16.88 9.27 -20.46
N ASP A 66 -15.86 9.23 -21.27
CA ASP A 66 -15.57 10.24 -22.29
C ASP A 66 -16.35 9.90 -23.55
N THR A 67 -17.39 10.67 -23.84
CA THR A 67 -18.26 10.46 -25.00
C THR A 67 -17.58 10.73 -26.34
N ALA A 68 -16.51 11.54 -26.36
CA ALA A 68 -15.76 11.87 -27.56
C ALA A 68 -14.82 10.75 -28.00
N THR A 69 -14.21 10.05 -27.04
CA THR A 69 -13.28 8.94 -27.31
C THR A 69 -13.91 7.55 -27.14
N GLY A 70 -15.07 7.49 -26.47
CA GLY A 70 -15.74 6.23 -26.16
C GLY A 70 -14.99 5.41 -25.10
N THR A 71 -14.26 6.06 -24.19
CA THR A 71 -13.43 5.39 -23.19
C THR A 71 -13.82 5.72 -21.76
N LYS A 72 -13.58 4.78 -20.86
CA LYS A 72 -13.69 4.97 -19.43
C LYS A 72 -12.57 5.87 -18.94
N VAL A 73 -12.89 6.78 -18.01
CA VAL A 73 -11.97 7.73 -17.40
C VAL A 73 -12.22 7.82 -15.89
N ASP A 74 -11.26 8.36 -15.14
CA ASP A 74 -11.44 8.74 -13.75
C ASP A 74 -11.48 10.27 -13.67
N ILE A 75 -12.48 10.82 -12.99
CA ILE A 75 -12.68 12.27 -12.94
C ILE A 75 -12.57 12.72 -11.50
N LYS A 76 -11.56 13.54 -11.20
CA LYS A 76 -11.32 14.13 -9.89
C LYS A 76 -11.90 15.52 -9.84
N GLU A 77 -12.79 15.77 -8.88
CA GLU A 77 -13.38 17.04 -8.57
C GLU A 77 -12.67 17.69 -7.39
N PHE A 78 -12.32 18.96 -7.50
CA PHE A 78 -11.83 19.75 -6.37
C PHE A 78 -13.00 20.26 -5.54
N MET A 79 -13.26 19.66 -4.40
CA MET A 79 -14.37 20.04 -3.50
C MET A 79 -14.00 19.78 -2.04
N PRO A 80 -13.12 20.61 -1.44
CA PRO A 80 -12.80 20.50 -0.01
C PRO A 80 -14.00 20.90 0.85
N ASP A 81 -14.57 19.93 1.57
CA ASP A 81 -15.81 20.06 2.34
C ASP A 81 -15.70 21.03 3.52
N THR A 82 -14.51 21.32 3.98
CA THR A 82 -14.22 22.34 5.00
C THR A 82 -14.32 23.77 4.46
N LEU A 83 -14.14 23.99 3.16
CA LEU A 83 -14.10 25.30 2.52
C LEU A 83 -15.37 25.61 1.69
N CYS A 84 -16.02 24.56 1.22
CA CYS A 84 -17.19 24.69 0.34
C CYS A 84 -18.21 23.57 0.60
N SER A 85 -19.39 23.73 0.06
CA SER A 85 -20.47 22.75 0.15
C SER A 85 -21.27 22.71 -1.13
N ARG A 86 -21.99 21.61 -1.35
CA ARG A 86 -22.96 21.47 -2.43
C ARG A 86 -24.34 21.17 -1.84
N LYS A 87 -25.35 21.89 -2.27
CA LYS A 87 -26.72 21.57 -1.87
C LYS A 87 -27.21 20.32 -2.59
N LYS A 88 -28.00 19.52 -1.89
CA LYS A 88 -28.55 18.27 -2.43
C LYS A 88 -29.28 18.52 -3.75
N GLY A 89 -28.79 17.94 -4.84
CA GLY A 89 -29.39 18.02 -6.17
C GLY A 89 -28.94 19.20 -7.04
N GLU A 90 -28.09 20.07 -6.54
CA GLU A 90 -27.41 21.09 -7.34
C GLU A 90 -26.08 20.55 -7.84
N GLU A 91 -25.60 21.05 -8.98
CA GLU A 91 -24.27 20.69 -9.51
C GLU A 91 -23.21 21.68 -9.07
N GLU A 92 -23.60 22.95 -8.90
CA GLU A 92 -22.70 24.01 -8.46
C GLU A 92 -22.37 23.91 -6.98
N ILE A 93 -21.13 24.22 -6.65
CA ILE A 93 -20.66 24.33 -5.26
C ILE A 93 -20.82 25.77 -4.77
N THR A 94 -21.02 25.90 -3.46
CA THR A 94 -21.04 27.19 -2.76
C THR A 94 -19.85 27.26 -1.83
N VAL A 95 -18.97 28.24 -2.05
CA VAL A 95 -17.78 28.45 -1.20
C VAL A 95 -18.18 29.34 0.00
N ASN A 96 -17.69 28.97 1.19
CA ASN A 96 -17.86 29.76 2.40
C ASN A 96 -17.20 31.14 2.19
N SER A 97 -17.93 32.24 2.45
CA SER A 97 -17.48 33.60 2.15
C SER A 97 -16.11 33.94 2.75
N ASP A 98 -15.89 33.49 4.00
CA ASP A 98 -14.67 33.75 4.78
C ASP A 98 -13.48 32.93 4.27
N MET A 99 -13.75 31.79 3.61
CA MET A 99 -12.76 30.88 3.07
C MET A 99 -12.45 31.09 1.57
N MET A 100 -13.14 32.04 0.92
CA MET A 100 -12.99 32.29 -0.50
C MET A 100 -11.53 32.55 -0.97
N PRO A 101 -10.70 33.33 -0.27
CA PRO A 101 -9.31 33.53 -0.68
C PRO A 101 -8.50 32.22 -0.64
N LEU A 102 -8.68 31.43 0.42
CA LEU A 102 -8.00 30.16 0.63
C LEU A 102 -8.46 29.11 -0.39
N TYR A 103 -9.78 29.02 -0.62
CA TYR A 103 -10.35 28.17 -1.65
C TYR A 103 -9.72 28.43 -3.02
N LYS A 104 -9.61 29.70 -3.43
CA LYS A 104 -8.98 30.09 -4.70
C LYS A 104 -7.51 29.71 -4.77
N THR A 105 -6.79 29.81 -3.66
CA THR A 105 -5.38 29.41 -3.58
C THR A 105 -5.23 27.91 -3.81
N TYR A 106 -5.99 27.09 -3.10
CA TYR A 106 -5.95 25.63 -3.25
C TYR A 106 -6.51 25.14 -4.58
N LEU A 107 -7.53 25.82 -5.12
CA LEU A 107 -8.04 25.55 -6.47
C LEU A 107 -6.97 25.82 -7.53
N SER A 108 -6.22 26.92 -7.40
CA SER A 108 -5.10 27.21 -8.31
C SER A 108 -4.00 26.14 -8.20
N GLU A 109 -3.66 25.73 -6.97
CA GLU A 109 -2.68 24.65 -6.72
C GLU A 109 -3.11 23.33 -7.35
N PHE A 110 -4.39 22.96 -7.23
CA PHE A 110 -4.98 21.79 -7.88
C PHE A 110 -4.85 21.85 -9.41
N VAL A 111 -5.23 22.99 -9.99
CA VAL A 111 -5.16 23.18 -11.45
C VAL A 111 -3.72 23.15 -11.95
N ASP A 112 -2.78 23.79 -11.25
CA ASP A 112 -1.36 23.86 -11.65
C ASP A 112 -0.65 22.52 -11.49
N LEU A 113 -0.95 21.77 -10.43
CA LEU A 113 -0.51 20.40 -10.25
C LEU A 113 -0.92 19.52 -11.45
N ASN A 114 -2.21 19.54 -11.76
CA ASN A 114 -2.75 18.71 -12.84
C ASN A 114 -2.24 19.14 -14.23
N LYS A 115 -2.07 20.45 -14.48
CA LYS A 115 -1.42 20.95 -15.70
C LYS A 115 0.03 20.49 -15.83
N THR A 116 0.76 20.43 -14.71
CA THR A 116 2.15 19.94 -14.70
C THR A 116 2.19 18.44 -15.00
N LEU A 117 1.30 17.65 -14.39
CA LEU A 117 1.16 16.23 -14.67
C LEU A 117 0.73 15.97 -16.12
N MET A 118 -0.18 16.80 -16.66
CA MET A 118 -0.61 16.70 -18.07
C MET A 118 0.54 16.88 -19.06
N LYS A 119 1.53 17.72 -18.75
CA LYS A 119 2.73 17.88 -19.61
C LYS A 119 3.60 16.62 -19.62
N SER A 120 3.43 15.74 -18.65
CA SER A 120 4.18 14.50 -18.47
C SER A 120 3.55 13.28 -19.18
N ARG A 121 2.74 13.49 -20.22
CA ARG A 121 1.98 12.44 -20.94
C ARG A 121 2.81 11.32 -21.57
N GLY A 122 4.14 11.47 -21.65
CA GLY A 122 5.03 10.42 -22.17
C GLY A 122 5.48 9.38 -21.13
N MET A 123 5.09 9.53 -19.86
CA MET A 123 5.51 8.62 -18.77
C MET A 123 4.51 7.48 -18.64
N ALA A 124 4.84 6.30 -19.18
CA ALA A 124 3.93 5.13 -19.20
C ALA A 124 3.49 4.65 -17.80
N HIS A 125 4.34 4.87 -16.78
CA HIS A 125 4.11 4.43 -15.40
C HIS A 125 3.54 5.52 -14.49
N LEU A 126 3.04 6.60 -15.05
CA LEU A 126 2.27 7.65 -14.40
C LEU A 126 0.82 7.57 -14.86
N GLN A 127 -0.16 7.71 -13.96
CA GLN A 127 -1.55 7.89 -14.37
C GLN A 127 -1.69 9.21 -15.15
N MET A 128 -2.07 9.11 -16.43
CA MET A 128 -2.13 10.26 -17.34
C MET A 128 -3.28 11.20 -16.98
N VAL A 129 -3.00 12.50 -16.91
CA VAL A 129 -4.04 13.54 -16.98
C VAL A 129 -4.42 13.80 -18.42
N LEU A 130 -5.66 13.57 -18.77
CA LEU A 130 -6.21 13.68 -20.12
C LEU A 130 -6.78 15.08 -20.41
N ASP A 131 -7.46 15.66 -19.40
CA ASP A 131 -8.13 16.98 -19.54
C ASP A 131 -8.21 17.68 -18.18
N ILE A 132 -8.38 19.00 -18.20
CA ILE A 132 -8.62 19.85 -17.04
C ILE A 132 -9.56 20.96 -17.48
N PHE A 133 -10.67 21.12 -16.77
CA PHE A 133 -11.65 22.19 -17.06
C PHE A 133 -12.26 22.74 -15.78
N SER A 134 -12.92 23.89 -15.89
CA SER A 134 -13.63 24.52 -14.78
C SER A 134 -15.11 24.59 -15.10
N GLU A 135 -15.93 24.12 -14.17
CA GLU A 135 -17.37 24.10 -14.22
C GLU A 135 -17.92 24.07 -12.79
N ASN A 136 -19.19 24.37 -12.56
CA ASN A 136 -19.86 24.28 -11.25
C ASN A 136 -19.13 25.01 -10.10
N ASN A 137 -18.49 26.14 -10.40
CA ASN A 137 -17.69 26.95 -9.48
C ASN A 137 -16.44 26.21 -8.91
N THR A 138 -16.00 25.15 -9.59
CA THR A 138 -14.81 24.37 -9.24
C THR A 138 -14.00 23.98 -10.46
N ALA A 139 -13.04 23.08 -10.29
CA ALA A 139 -12.26 22.48 -11.37
C ALA A 139 -12.28 20.95 -11.29
N TYR A 140 -12.15 20.36 -12.45
CA TYR A 140 -12.10 18.92 -12.66
C TYR A 140 -10.81 18.54 -13.38
N ALA A 141 -10.22 17.43 -12.98
CA ALA A 141 -9.12 16.80 -13.69
C ALA A 141 -9.54 15.39 -14.15
N VAL A 142 -9.40 15.14 -15.44
CA VAL A 142 -9.76 13.86 -16.05
C VAL A 142 -8.50 13.02 -16.24
N TYR A 143 -8.50 11.82 -15.69
CA TYR A 143 -7.40 10.88 -15.76
C TYR A 143 -7.75 9.67 -16.62
N GLU A 144 -6.73 9.03 -17.19
CA GLU A 144 -6.92 7.69 -17.76
C GLU A 144 -7.43 6.74 -16.67
N HIS A 145 -8.38 5.87 -17.03
CA HIS A 145 -8.76 4.78 -16.14
C HIS A 145 -7.73 3.67 -16.19
N ILE A 146 -7.21 3.27 -15.04
CA ILE A 146 -6.24 2.18 -14.94
C ILE A 146 -6.98 0.85 -14.77
N ASN A 147 -6.83 -0.06 -15.74
CA ASN A 147 -7.24 -1.45 -15.59
C ASN A 147 -6.20 -2.16 -14.71
N GLY A 148 -6.49 -2.29 -13.44
CA GLY A 148 -5.55 -2.84 -12.46
C GLY A 148 -6.10 -2.76 -11.04
N ILE A 149 -5.30 -3.20 -10.09
CA ILE A 149 -5.62 -3.18 -8.66
C ILE A 149 -4.52 -2.47 -7.88
N PRO A 150 -4.81 -1.85 -6.72
CA PRO A 150 -3.78 -1.33 -5.84
C PRO A 150 -2.76 -2.40 -5.45
N LEU A 151 -1.50 -2.00 -5.26
CA LEU A 151 -0.42 -2.91 -4.85
C LEU A 151 -0.75 -3.61 -3.52
N SER A 152 -1.52 -2.97 -2.63
CA SER A 152 -2.05 -3.60 -1.40
C SER A 152 -2.91 -4.83 -1.70
N ALA A 153 -3.85 -4.71 -2.63
CA ALA A 153 -4.70 -5.83 -3.05
C ALA A 153 -3.91 -6.90 -3.82
N TYR A 154 -2.94 -6.49 -4.63
CA TYR A 154 -2.06 -7.43 -5.33
C TYR A 154 -1.25 -8.28 -4.35
N LEU A 155 -0.66 -7.68 -3.30
CA LEU A 155 0.06 -8.40 -2.26
C LEU A 155 -0.87 -9.32 -1.47
N ALA A 156 -2.07 -8.86 -1.11
CA ALA A 156 -3.05 -9.67 -0.38
C ALA A 156 -3.52 -10.89 -1.18
N ASN A 157 -3.60 -10.77 -2.51
CA ASN A 157 -3.98 -11.86 -3.41
C ASN A 157 -2.78 -12.78 -3.79
N SER A 158 -1.58 -12.46 -3.33
CA SER A 158 -0.33 -13.17 -3.60
C SER A 158 0.22 -13.78 -2.30
N SER A 159 1.54 -13.85 -2.19
CA SER A 159 2.23 -14.34 -0.99
C SER A 159 2.30 -13.35 0.18
N GLY A 160 1.73 -12.16 0.03
CA GLY A 160 1.80 -11.08 1.02
C GLY A 160 3.08 -10.23 0.93
N GLU A 161 4.14 -10.75 0.32
CA GLU A 161 5.43 -10.08 0.14
C GLU A 161 6.00 -10.32 -1.27
N LEU A 162 7.03 -9.56 -1.65
CA LEU A 162 7.76 -9.71 -2.90
C LEU A 162 9.22 -10.06 -2.61
N THR A 163 9.80 -10.87 -3.47
CA THR A 163 11.25 -11.12 -3.44
C THR A 163 12.03 -9.91 -3.98
N TRP A 164 13.31 -9.80 -3.63
CA TRP A 164 14.18 -8.76 -4.18
C TRP A 164 14.28 -8.84 -5.71
N GLU A 165 14.24 -10.06 -6.29
CA GLU A 165 14.22 -10.26 -7.73
C GLU A 165 12.98 -9.64 -8.38
N GLN A 166 11.80 -9.84 -7.79
CA GLN A 166 10.56 -9.21 -8.26
C GLN A 166 10.60 -7.68 -8.13
N ILE A 167 11.17 -7.15 -7.05
CA ILE A 167 11.37 -5.70 -6.90
C ILE A 167 12.26 -5.16 -8.02
N LYS A 168 13.35 -5.85 -8.38
CA LYS A 168 14.26 -5.45 -9.47
C LYS A 168 13.57 -5.40 -10.84
N GLU A 169 12.56 -6.21 -11.05
CA GLU A 169 11.79 -6.24 -12.31
C GLU A 169 10.69 -5.19 -12.33
N LEU A 170 9.96 -5.03 -11.21
CA LEU A 170 8.74 -4.23 -11.19
C LEU A 170 8.97 -2.73 -10.90
N PHE A 171 9.90 -2.38 -10.00
CA PHE A 171 10.02 -1.03 -9.46
C PHE A 171 10.88 -0.03 -10.24
N PRO A 172 11.88 -0.41 -11.06
CA PRO A 172 12.72 0.56 -11.76
C PRO A 172 11.94 1.59 -12.58
N PRO A 173 10.83 1.24 -13.28
CA PRO A 173 10.02 2.24 -13.96
C PRO A 173 9.37 3.27 -13.02
N ILE A 174 8.94 2.86 -11.82
CA ILE A 174 8.38 3.76 -10.81
C ILE A 174 9.45 4.74 -10.30
N PHE A 175 10.66 4.25 -10.01
CA PHE A 175 11.76 5.12 -9.59
C PHE A 175 12.09 6.17 -10.65
N THR A 176 12.13 5.76 -11.93
CA THR A 176 12.37 6.66 -13.06
C THR A 176 11.25 7.69 -13.16
N THR A 177 10.00 7.25 -13.12
CA THR A 177 8.81 8.12 -13.17
C THR A 177 8.83 9.14 -12.04
N LEU A 178 9.09 8.70 -10.80
CA LEU A 178 9.15 9.58 -9.64
C LEU A 178 10.28 10.60 -9.75
N SER A 179 11.47 10.21 -10.24
CA SER A 179 12.58 11.13 -10.48
C SER A 179 12.23 12.19 -11.52
N LEU A 180 11.51 11.82 -12.58
CA LEU A 180 11.07 12.75 -13.62
C LEU A 180 9.98 13.71 -13.12
N VAL A 181 9.05 13.22 -12.29
CA VAL A 181 8.02 14.02 -11.61
C VAL A 181 8.69 15.05 -10.68
N HIS A 182 9.71 14.65 -9.92
CA HIS A 182 10.50 15.55 -9.09
C HIS A 182 11.23 16.62 -9.92
N ALA A 183 11.79 16.24 -11.07
CA ALA A 183 12.42 17.19 -11.99
C ALA A 183 11.42 18.20 -12.58
N ALA A 184 10.15 17.86 -12.66
CA ALA A 184 9.06 18.77 -13.05
C ALA A 184 8.57 19.65 -11.87
N GLY A 185 9.18 19.53 -10.69
CA GLY A 185 8.84 20.32 -9.48
C GLY A 185 7.65 19.78 -8.69
N VAL A 186 7.17 18.58 -8.98
CA VAL A 186 6.04 17.97 -8.26
C VAL A 186 6.55 16.98 -7.22
N ILE A 187 6.06 17.08 -6.00
CA ILE A 187 6.28 16.12 -4.90
C ILE A 187 4.96 15.39 -4.67
N HIS A 188 5.00 14.07 -4.59
CA HIS A 188 3.79 13.23 -4.50
C HIS A 188 3.16 13.23 -3.11
N ARG A 189 3.96 13.13 -2.05
CA ARG A 189 3.58 13.14 -0.61
C ARG A 189 2.63 12.02 -0.17
N GLY A 190 2.17 11.17 -1.07
CA GLY A 190 1.20 10.11 -0.77
C GLY A 190 1.61 8.75 -1.32
N ILE A 191 2.92 8.47 -1.42
CA ILE A 191 3.39 7.17 -1.89
C ILE A 191 3.08 6.11 -0.86
N SER A 192 2.25 5.13 -1.25
CA SER A 192 1.79 4.02 -0.42
C SER A 192 1.42 2.83 -1.29
N LEU A 193 1.06 1.71 -0.69
CA LEU A 193 0.53 0.56 -1.43
C LEU A 193 -0.82 0.85 -2.11
N SER A 194 -1.56 1.87 -1.66
CA SER A 194 -2.85 2.26 -2.22
C SER A 194 -2.72 3.17 -3.46
N THR A 195 -1.60 3.89 -3.57
CA THR A 195 -1.34 4.84 -4.67
C THR A 195 -0.43 4.30 -5.76
N ILE A 196 0.04 3.06 -5.62
CA ILE A 196 0.73 2.31 -6.66
C ILE A 196 -0.21 1.21 -7.14
N TYR A 197 -0.54 1.19 -8.42
CA TYR A 197 -1.41 0.20 -9.05
C TYR A 197 -0.60 -0.82 -9.84
N VAL A 198 -1.06 -2.06 -9.80
CA VAL A 198 -0.57 -3.16 -10.64
C VAL A 198 -1.56 -3.35 -11.77
N THR A 199 -1.14 -3.16 -13.01
CA THR A 199 -1.98 -3.33 -14.20
C THR A 199 -2.13 -4.80 -14.58
N ASP A 200 -3.08 -5.11 -15.48
CA ASP A 200 -3.27 -6.45 -16.05
C ASP A 200 -2.01 -7.00 -16.75
N LYS A 201 -1.08 -6.11 -17.12
CA LYS A 201 0.21 -6.48 -17.72
C LYS A 201 1.32 -6.68 -16.70
N LEU A 202 1.02 -6.64 -15.42
CA LEU A 202 1.97 -6.66 -14.30
C LEU A 202 2.95 -5.47 -14.34
N GLU A 203 2.53 -4.32 -14.84
CA GLU A 203 3.28 -3.08 -14.80
C GLU A 203 2.79 -2.23 -13.62
N LEU A 204 3.69 -1.52 -12.95
CA LEU A 204 3.32 -0.59 -11.89
C LEU A 204 2.98 0.79 -12.48
N LYS A 205 1.93 1.42 -11.95
CA LYS A 205 1.56 2.81 -12.22
C LYS A 205 1.42 3.62 -10.94
N LEU A 206 1.98 4.82 -10.94
CA LEU A 206 1.87 5.77 -9.84
C LEU A 206 0.61 6.63 -10.03
N THR A 207 -0.20 6.71 -8.97
CA THR A 207 -1.50 7.39 -8.94
C THR A 207 -1.65 8.23 -7.68
N GLY A 208 -2.77 8.94 -7.50
CA GLY A 208 -3.14 9.54 -6.21
C GLY A 208 -2.41 10.84 -5.88
N PHE A 209 -2.01 11.61 -6.88
CA PHE A 209 -1.48 12.96 -6.68
C PHE A 209 -2.54 13.89 -6.08
N SER A 210 -2.13 14.70 -5.12
CA SER A 210 -2.97 15.68 -4.43
C SER A 210 -2.18 16.94 -4.10
N ILE A 211 -2.88 18.03 -3.83
CA ILE A 211 -2.23 19.27 -3.37
C ILE A 211 -1.55 19.06 -2.02
N SER A 212 -0.59 19.92 -1.69
CA SER A 212 0.21 19.80 -0.46
C SER A 212 -0.65 19.76 0.79
N ALA A 213 -1.67 20.62 0.86
CA ALA A 213 -2.57 20.71 2.02
C ALA A 213 -3.33 19.41 2.30
N ALA A 214 -3.68 18.64 1.26
CA ALA A 214 -4.35 17.34 1.43
C ALA A 214 -3.41 16.21 1.92
N ARG A 215 -2.12 16.46 2.03
CA ARG A 215 -1.07 15.48 2.39
C ARG A 215 -0.24 15.90 3.60
N THR A 216 -0.64 16.95 4.29
CA THR A 216 0.07 17.48 5.47
C THR A 216 -0.97 17.79 6.54
N THR A 217 -0.71 17.43 7.79
CA THR A 217 -1.62 17.74 8.90
C THR A 217 -1.61 19.24 9.24
N ASN A 218 -2.61 19.67 10.03
CA ASN A 218 -2.75 21.05 10.49
C ASN A 218 -2.91 22.07 9.35
N THR A 219 -3.57 21.68 8.29
CA THR A 219 -4.09 22.57 7.24
C THR A 219 -5.60 22.73 7.39
N GLU A 220 -6.19 23.61 6.61
CA GLU A 220 -7.63 23.92 6.67
C GLU A 220 -8.48 22.88 5.93
N ILE A 221 -7.88 21.94 5.24
CA ILE A 221 -8.59 20.80 4.63
C ILE A 221 -8.21 19.49 5.33
N ALA A 222 -9.12 18.53 5.30
CA ALA A 222 -8.88 17.23 5.86
C ALA A 222 -7.71 16.54 5.14
N CYS A 223 -6.66 16.20 5.89
CA CYS A 223 -5.49 15.55 5.31
C CYS A 223 -5.69 14.03 5.21
N GLU A 224 -5.17 13.44 4.16
CA GLU A 224 -5.07 12.00 3.97
C GLU A 224 -3.62 11.56 4.20
N ILE A 225 -3.35 11.03 5.38
CA ILE A 225 -2.04 10.50 5.79
C ILE A 225 -2.07 8.98 5.72
N PHE A 226 -1.07 8.40 5.08
CA PHE A 226 -0.92 6.94 5.00
C PHE A 226 0.00 6.47 6.12
N ALA A 227 -0.60 5.94 7.19
CA ALA A 227 0.12 5.44 8.37
C ALA A 227 1.24 4.46 7.98
N GLY A 228 2.43 4.64 8.53
CA GLY A 228 3.62 3.87 8.21
C GLY A 228 4.34 4.28 6.91
N TYR A 229 3.68 4.97 5.98
CA TYR A 229 4.26 5.43 4.71
C TYR A 229 4.56 6.94 4.69
N ALA A 230 3.86 7.72 5.51
CA ALA A 230 4.06 9.15 5.59
C ALA A 230 5.31 9.52 6.37
N ALA A 231 6.06 10.47 5.85
CA ALA A 231 7.28 10.99 6.46
C ALA A 231 6.97 11.91 7.66
N PRO A 232 7.89 12.04 8.65
CA PRO A 232 7.66 12.86 9.85
C PRO A 232 7.20 14.29 9.56
N GLU A 233 7.77 14.92 8.54
CA GLU A 233 7.47 16.30 8.14
C GLU A 233 6.03 16.49 7.63
N GLN A 234 5.31 15.43 7.30
CA GLN A 234 3.90 15.49 6.91
C GLN A 234 2.96 15.63 8.11
N TYR A 235 3.43 15.34 9.31
CA TYR A 235 2.67 15.48 10.55
C TYR A 235 2.83 16.85 11.21
N THR A 236 3.57 17.77 10.59
CA THR A 236 3.81 19.12 11.10
C THR A 236 3.56 20.16 10.00
N ALA A 237 2.79 21.21 10.30
CA ALA A 237 2.47 22.25 9.31
C ALA A 237 3.67 23.11 8.90
N ASN A 238 4.73 23.13 9.71
CA ASN A 238 5.89 24.02 9.55
C ASN A 238 7.10 23.36 8.87
N ASP A 239 7.07 22.07 8.62
CA ASP A 239 8.19 21.36 8.03
C ASP A 239 8.07 21.33 6.49
N TRP A 240 9.20 21.53 5.84
CA TRP A 240 9.28 21.55 4.39
C TRP A 240 9.24 20.13 3.82
N ASN A 241 8.24 19.86 3.01
CA ASN A 241 8.17 18.66 2.19
C ASN A 241 9.04 18.80 0.94
N GLY A 242 9.75 17.76 0.59
CA GLY A 242 10.63 17.75 -0.58
C GLY A 242 10.74 16.35 -1.21
N THR A 243 11.68 16.19 -2.12
CA THR A 243 11.94 14.89 -2.76
C THR A 243 12.26 13.78 -1.75
N TRP A 244 12.85 14.14 -0.61
CA TRP A 244 13.13 13.24 0.51
C TRP A 244 11.86 12.71 1.21
N THR A 245 10.74 13.43 1.13
CA THR A 245 9.44 12.97 1.64
C THR A 245 8.97 11.76 0.82
N ASP A 246 9.09 11.82 -0.49
CA ASP A 246 8.75 10.70 -1.37
C ASP A 246 9.78 9.56 -1.29
N VAL A 247 11.05 9.86 -0.99
CA VAL A 247 12.05 8.82 -0.69
C VAL A 247 11.65 8.03 0.56
N TYR A 248 11.13 8.70 1.59
CA TYR A 248 10.59 8.00 2.77
C TYR A 248 9.43 7.08 2.37
N GLY A 249 8.44 7.60 1.63
CA GLY A 249 7.28 6.82 1.18
C GLY A 249 7.65 5.60 0.34
N ILE A 250 8.54 5.75 -0.65
CA ILE A 250 8.95 4.61 -1.48
C ILE A 250 9.82 3.60 -0.71
N ALA A 251 10.64 4.06 0.24
CA ALA A 251 11.39 3.19 1.13
C ALA A 251 10.44 2.38 2.05
N ALA A 252 9.36 3.00 2.53
CA ALA A 252 8.31 2.34 3.32
C ALA A 252 7.55 1.29 2.49
N VAL A 253 7.25 1.60 1.23
CA VAL A 253 6.65 0.63 0.29
C VAL A 253 7.58 -0.57 0.08
N LEU A 254 8.87 -0.34 -0.16
CA LEU A 254 9.84 -1.44 -0.33
C LEU A 254 10.02 -2.25 0.95
N TYR A 255 10.06 -1.58 2.11
CA TYR A 255 10.10 -2.27 3.40
C TYR A 255 8.92 -3.24 3.52
N ARG A 256 7.68 -2.73 3.31
CA ARG A 256 6.46 -3.56 3.37
C ARG A 256 6.46 -4.68 2.35
N CYS A 257 6.84 -4.41 1.10
CA CYS A 257 6.87 -5.42 0.04
C CYS A 257 7.85 -6.55 0.33
N LEU A 258 9.02 -6.24 0.91
CA LEU A 258 10.10 -7.22 1.13
C LEU A 258 9.99 -7.98 2.46
N THR A 259 9.30 -7.40 3.46
CA THR A 259 9.23 -7.97 4.81
C THR A 259 7.85 -8.48 5.19
N GLY A 260 6.81 -8.14 4.41
CA GLY A 260 5.43 -8.40 4.81
C GLY A 260 4.89 -7.46 5.90
N CYS A 261 5.73 -6.63 6.53
CA CYS A 261 5.37 -5.76 7.65
C CYS A 261 5.26 -4.29 7.22
N VAL A 262 4.24 -3.60 7.70
CA VAL A 262 4.17 -2.12 7.56
C VAL A 262 5.19 -1.50 8.50
N PRO A 263 5.99 -0.50 8.06
CA PRO A 263 6.88 0.22 8.95
C PRO A 263 6.10 0.88 10.09
N THR A 264 6.69 0.90 11.28
CA THR A 264 6.15 1.69 12.39
C THR A 264 5.99 3.14 11.98
N GLU A 265 4.85 3.72 12.27
CA GLU A 265 4.51 5.11 11.92
C GLU A 265 5.56 6.09 12.42
N ALA A 266 5.92 7.10 11.60
CA ALA A 266 7.03 8.00 11.88
C ALA A 266 6.93 8.69 13.25
N ILE A 267 5.72 9.13 13.63
CA ILE A 267 5.46 9.81 14.91
C ILE A 267 5.55 8.86 16.11
N ALA A 268 5.32 7.56 15.91
CA ALA A 268 5.41 6.55 16.96
C ALA A 268 6.84 6.04 17.20
N ARG A 269 7.80 6.38 16.34
CA ARG A 269 9.21 5.91 16.39
C ARG A 269 10.09 6.69 17.35
N THR A 270 9.55 7.23 18.43
CA THR A 270 10.31 7.96 19.45
C THR A 270 11.11 6.99 20.32
N GLY A 271 12.42 6.89 20.05
CA GLY A 271 13.36 6.11 20.89
C GLY A 271 13.43 4.61 20.58
N THR A 272 12.62 4.08 19.67
CA THR A 272 12.68 2.68 19.23
C THR A 272 13.38 2.57 17.87
N SER A 273 14.34 1.65 17.75
CA SER A 273 14.93 1.29 16.46
C SER A 273 14.01 0.31 15.74
N MET A 274 13.59 0.65 14.53
CA MET A 274 12.88 -0.27 13.66
C MET A 274 13.82 -1.38 13.18
N LEU A 275 13.32 -2.60 13.06
CA LEU A 275 14.11 -3.73 12.55
C LEU A 275 14.58 -3.47 11.11
N GLU A 276 15.84 -3.81 10.83
CA GLU A 276 16.34 -3.78 9.47
C GLU A 276 15.68 -4.87 8.62
N PRO A 277 15.29 -4.58 7.34
CA PRO A 277 14.66 -5.57 6.48
C PRO A 277 15.38 -6.92 6.39
N MET A 278 16.72 -6.92 6.38
CA MET A 278 17.51 -8.15 6.32
C MET A 278 17.43 -9.00 7.61
N MET A 279 17.04 -8.40 8.72
CA MET A 279 16.81 -9.14 9.97
C MET A 279 15.48 -9.88 9.98
N ILE A 280 14.49 -9.35 9.27
CA ILE A 280 13.17 -9.95 9.10
C ILE A 280 13.23 -11.04 8.01
N ASN A 281 13.86 -10.72 6.87
CA ASN A 281 14.00 -11.63 5.73
C ASN A 281 15.46 -11.66 5.26
N ARG A 282 16.17 -12.73 5.57
CA ARG A 282 17.61 -12.92 5.26
C ARG A 282 17.93 -12.96 3.76
N ASN A 283 16.93 -13.16 2.92
CA ASN A 283 17.11 -13.13 1.47
C ASN A 283 17.27 -11.71 0.93
N ILE A 284 17.05 -10.68 1.77
CA ILE A 284 17.24 -9.29 1.39
C ILE A 284 18.73 -8.93 1.46
N PRO A 285 19.34 -8.45 0.35
CA PRO A 285 20.73 -8.05 0.36
C PRO A 285 21.02 -6.91 1.37
N SER A 286 22.18 -6.97 2.04
CA SER A 286 22.56 -6.00 3.07
C SER A 286 22.58 -4.54 2.57
N ASN A 287 23.01 -4.29 1.32
CA ASN A 287 22.96 -2.95 0.71
C ASN A 287 21.53 -2.45 0.54
N VAL A 288 20.59 -3.33 0.16
CA VAL A 288 19.16 -3.03 0.02
C VAL A 288 18.56 -2.67 1.37
N SER A 289 18.78 -3.52 2.39
CA SER A 289 18.34 -3.28 3.76
C SER A 289 18.82 -1.90 4.27
N LYS A 290 20.11 -1.61 4.14
CA LYS A 290 20.71 -0.32 4.55
C LYS A 290 20.15 0.86 3.76
N ALA A 291 19.92 0.72 2.47
CA ALA A 291 19.35 1.78 1.64
C ALA A 291 17.92 2.12 2.10
N ILE A 292 17.09 1.09 2.34
CA ILE A 292 15.72 1.25 2.85
C ILE A 292 15.75 1.96 4.21
N MET A 293 16.57 1.50 5.16
CA MET A 293 16.68 2.13 6.49
C MET A 293 17.15 3.59 6.41
N ARG A 294 18.06 3.92 5.50
CA ARG A 294 18.46 5.32 5.26
C ARG A 294 17.33 6.14 4.61
N GLY A 295 16.52 5.56 3.74
CA GLY A 295 15.30 6.19 3.21
C GLY A 295 14.26 6.46 4.30
N LEU A 296 14.14 5.57 5.28
CA LEU A 296 13.23 5.66 6.43
C LEU A 296 13.81 6.44 7.62
N ASN A 297 14.93 7.15 7.46
CA ASN A 297 15.47 7.99 8.54
C ASN A 297 14.47 9.10 8.88
N LEU A 298 14.21 9.30 10.17
CA LEU A 298 13.29 10.34 10.64
C LEU A 298 13.85 11.75 10.39
N SER A 299 15.16 11.94 10.62
CA SER A 299 15.81 13.20 10.30
C SER A 299 16.06 13.31 8.80
N THR A 300 15.67 14.45 8.22
CA THR A 300 15.94 14.77 6.82
C THR A 300 17.44 14.87 6.49
N ASP A 301 18.29 15.21 7.47
CA ASP A 301 19.75 15.27 7.28
C ASP A 301 20.39 13.89 7.14
N GLY A 302 19.84 12.89 7.83
CA GLY A 302 20.29 11.49 7.73
C GLY A 302 19.63 10.73 6.59
N ARG A 303 18.57 11.28 6.00
CA ARG A 303 17.78 10.62 4.95
C ARG A 303 18.41 10.85 3.58
N ILE A 304 18.28 9.85 2.70
CA ILE A 304 18.60 10.01 1.29
C ILE A 304 17.67 11.08 0.68
N ARG A 305 18.24 12.02 -0.05
CA ARG A 305 17.52 13.22 -0.50
C ARG A 305 16.78 13.05 -1.82
N THR A 306 17.24 12.18 -2.69
CA THR A 306 16.66 12.00 -4.04
C THR A 306 16.41 10.54 -4.35
N VAL A 307 15.42 10.28 -5.22
CA VAL A 307 15.13 8.92 -5.72
C VAL A 307 16.32 8.34 -6.46
N THR A 308 17.05 9.16 -7.22
CA THR A 308 18.26 8.72 -7.95
C THR A 308 19.32 8.20 -6.98
N GLU A 309 19.63 8.97 -5.92
CA GLU A 309 20.57 8.51 -4.89
C GLU A 309 20.09 7.24 -4.19
N PHE A 310 18.77 7.14 -3.95
CA PHE A 310 18.16 5.95 -3.34
C PHE A 310 18.35 4.71 -4.21
N VAL A 311 18.08 4.83 -5.51
CA VAL A 311 18.28 3.76 -6.50
C VAL A 311 19.75 3.35 -6.58
N ASP A 312 20.68 4.32 -6.63
CA ASP A 312 22.11 4.03 -6.64
C ASP A 312 22.53 3.17 -5.43
N LYS A 313 21.96 3.45 -4.25
CA LYS A 313 22.24 2.67 -3.04
C LYS A 313 21.57 1.30 -3.04
N LEU A 314 20.34 1.20 -3.56
CA LEU A 314 19.64 -0.08 -3.70
C LEU A 314 20.40 -1.06 -4.62
N PHE A 315 20.93 -0.55 -5.75
CA PHE A 315 21.59 -1.37 -6.77
C PHE A 315 23.12 -1.35 -6.67
N GLU A 316 23.69 -0.71 -5.62
CA GLU A 316 25.13 -0.74 -5.37
C GLU A 316 25.60 -2.20 -5.23
N GLN A 317 26.46 -2.64 -6.15
CA GLN A 317 27.06 -3.97 -6.04
C GLN A 317 27.88 -4.02 -4.74
N PRO A 318 27.68 -5.04 -3.88
CA PRO A 318 28.53 -5.20 -2.72
C PRO A 318 29.98 -5.21 -3.19
N LYS A 319 30.75 -4.25 -2.73
CA LYS A 319 32.20 -4.31 -2.92
C LYS A 319 32.66 -5.53 -2.13
N TYR A 320 32.86 -6.63 -2.83
CA TYR A 320 33.60 -7.74 -2.27
C TYR A 320 34.98 -7.18 -1.94
N VAL A 321 35.14 -6.77 -0.71
CA VAL A 321 36.47 -6.76 -0.09
C VAL A 321 36.79 -8.24 0.05
N GLY A 322 37.38 -8.79 -1.00
CA GLY A 322 37.88 -10.16 -0.96
C GLY A 322 38.87 -10.23 0.18
N ILE A 323 38.45 -10.82 1.28
CA ILE A 323 39.41 -11.40 2.23
C ILE A 323 40.02 -12.53 1.42
N ASP A 324 41.19 -12.23 0.86
CA ASP A 324 42.02 -13.21 0.12
C ASP A 324 42.48 -14.28 1.11
N ARG A 325 41.62 -15.29 1.30
CA ARG A 325 41.97 -16.50 2.09
C ARG A 325 42.86 -17.46 1.33
N SER A 326 43.20 -17.15 0.07
CA SER A 326 44.21 -17.88 -0.67
C SER A 326 45.54 -17.14 -0.49
N GLY A 327 46.51 -17.77 0.16
CA GLY A 327 47.90 -17.32 0.28
C GLY A 327 48.63 -17.24 -1.09
N GLU A 328 47.95 -16.80 -2.14
CA GLU A 328 48.51 -16.56 -3.47
C GLU A 328 49.13 -15.18 -3.51
N LYS A 329 50.44 -15.19 -3.69
CA LYS A 329 51.24 -13.98 -3.90
C LYS A 329 50.64 -13.12 -5.01
N PRO A 330 50.65 -11.78 -4.88
CA PRO A 330 50.09 -10.87 -5.88
C PRO A 330 50.72 -11.17 -7.25
N LEU A 331 49.87 -11.38 -8.24
CA LEU A 331 50.23 -11.60 -9.65
C LEU A 331 51.25 -10.56 -10.11
N THR A 332 52.40 -11.00 -10.56
CA THR A 332 53.40 -10.11 -11.13
C THR A 332 52.85 -9.38 -12.35
N LYS A 333 53.33 -8.16 -12.65
CA LYS A 333 52.93 -7.36 -13.80
C LYS A 333 52.93 -8.13 -15.12
N GLN A 334 53.76 -9.18 -15.24
CA GLN A 334 53.81 -10.05 -16.41
C GLN A 334 52.63 -11.05 -16.46
N GLN A 335 52.19 -11.59 -15.33
CA GLN A 335 51.04 -12.49 -15.24
C GLN A 335 49.72 -11.74 -15.51
N ALA A 336 49.60 -10.51 -15.00
CA ALA A 336 48.43 -9.64 -15.29
C ALA A 336 48.35 -9.26 -16.77
N LYS A 337 49.49 -9.03 -17.46
CA LYS A 337 49.53 -8.84 -18.91
C LYS A 337 49.11 -10.08 -19.70
N LYS A 338 49.56 -11.29 -19.28
CA LYS A 338 49.13 -12.54 -19.89
C LYS A 338 47.63 -12.78 -19.75
N LEU A 339 47.06 -12.53 -18.58
CA LEU A 339 45.62 -12.69 -18.32
C LEU A 339 44.77 -11.74 -19.15
N LYS A 340 45.20 -10.46 -19.29
CA LYS A 340 44.55 -9.48 -20.18
C LYS A 340 44.62 -9.89 -21.66
N LYS A 341 45.73 -10.48 -22.09
CA LYS A 341 45.89 -10.99 -23.47
C LYS A 341 44.97 -12.19 -23.72
N GLN A 342 44.88 -13.11 -22.78
CA GLN A 342 43.99 -14.29 -22.85
C GLN A 342 42.50 -13.86 -22.88
N LYS A 343 42.07 -12.90 -22.03
CA LYS A 343 40.69 -12.36 -22.09
C LYS A 343 40.38 -11.72 -23.43
N LYS A 344 41.34 -11.01 -24.05
CA LYS A 344 41.17 -10.36 -25.37
C LYS A 344 41.06 -11.39 -26.49
N GLU A 345 41.82 -12.49 -26.41
CA GLU A 345 41.71 -13.60 -27.41
C GLU A 345 40.39 -14.37 -27.25
N ARG A 346 39.96 -14.68 -26.04
CA ARG A 346 38.64 -15.30 -25.79
C ARG A 346 37.48 -14.42 -26.27
N ALA A 347 37.55 -13.09 -26.07
CA ALA A 347 36.54 -12.16 -26.61
C ALA A 347 36.47 -12.17 -28.11
N LYS A 348 37.63 -12.27 -28.83
CA LYS A 348 37.67 -12.40 -30.28
C LYS A 348 37.06 -13.73 -30.76
N THR A 349 37.36 -14.83 -30.06
CA THR A 349 36.80 -16.14 -30.41
C THR A 349 35.28 -16.16 -30.24
N ILE A 350 34.76 -15.55 -29.16
CA ILE A 350 33.30 -15.42 -28.94
C ILE A 350 32.68 -14.54 -30.06
N ALA A 351 33.31 -13.43 -30.41
CA ALA A 351 32.81 -12.57 -31.49
C ALA A 351 32.73 -13.30 -32.84
N VAL A 352 33.74 -14.13 -33.17
CA VAL A 352 33.74 -14.95 -34.40
C VAL A 352 32.61 -15.99 -34.35
N LEU A 353 32.38 -16.64 -33.22
CA LEU A 353 31.29 -17.62 -33.06
C LEU A 353 29.90 -16.97 -33.19
N VAL A 354 29.72 -15.75 -32.66
CA VAL A 354 28.48 -15.00 -32.81
C VAL A 354 28.22 -14.61 -34.27
N VAL A 355 29.25 -14.16 -34.99
CA VAL A 355 29.12 -13.83 -36.43
C VAL A 355 28.80 -15.08 -37.22
N ALA A 356 29.45 -16.21 -36.94
CA ALA A 356 29.17 -17.49 -37.60
C ALA A 356 27.73 -17.96 -37.35
N GLY A 357 27.24 -17.79 -36.09
CA GLY A 357 25.83 -18.08 -35.73
C GLY A 357 24.83 -17.22 -36.49
N LEU A 358 25.09 -15.91 -36.65
CA LEU A 358 24.23 -15.00 -37.41
C LEU A 358 24.20 -15.34 -38.91
N VAL A 359 25.34 -15.76 -39.47
CA VAL A 359 25.42 -16.21 -40.88
C VAL A 359 24.60 -17.51 -41.07
N MET A 360 24.67 -18.45 -40.13
CA MET A 360 23.86 -19.67 -40.20
C MET A 360 22.36 -19.37 -40.12
N ILE A 361 21.95 -18.43 -39.24
CA ILE A 361 20.54 -18.00 -39.14
C ILE A 361 20.10 -17.36 -40.46
N ALA A 362 20.92 -16.51 -41.08
CA ALA A 362 20.62 -15.91 -42.36
C ALA A 362 20.46 -16.98 -43.48
N PHE A 363 21.30 -18.01 -43.50
CA PHE A 363 21.14 -19.13 -44.41
C PHE A 363 19.83 -19.89 -44.22
N VAL A 364 19.46 -20.15 -42.97
CA VAL A 364 18.18 -20.81 -42.63
C VAL A 364 16.99 -19.97 -43.10
N VAL A 365 17.03 -18.65 -42.86
CA VAL A 365 15.95 -17.74 -43.29
C VAL A 365 15.82 -17.72 -44.82
N VAL A 366 16.94 -17.66 -45.55
CA VAL A 366 16.96 -17.71 -47.03
C VAL A 366 16.45 -19.08 -47.52
N PHE A 367 16.83 -20.15 -46.87
CA PHE A 367 16.35 -21.51 -47.19
C PHE A 367 14.84 -21.66 -46.99
N ILE A 368 14.31 -21.18 -45.87
CA ILE A 368 12.87 -21.18 -45.59
C ILE A 368 12.14 -20.29 -46.60
N TRP A 369 12.68 -19.11 -46.94
CA TRP A 369 12.11 -18.23 -47.94
C TRP A 369 12.10 -18.88 -49.34
N SER A 370 13.16 -19.61 -49.70
CA SER A 370 13.26 -20.37 -50.96
C SER A 370 12.25 -21.53 -51.01
N MET A 371 12.03 -22.23 -49.90
CA MET A 371 11.01 -23.31 -49.82
C MET A 371 9.58 -22.79 -49.90
N ASN A 372 9.33 -21.59 -49.36
CA ASN A 372 7.99 -21.00 -49.33
C ASN A 372 7.58 -20.35 -50.68
N ASN A 373 8.53 -20.22 -51.61
CA ASN A 373 8.30 -19.61 -52.91
C ASN A 373 8.12 -20.64 -54.06
N GLN A 374 8.00 -21.92 -53.77
CA GLN A 374 7.66 -22.96 -54.73
C GLN A 374 6.35 -23.67 -54.35
N GLY A 375 5.26 -23.27 -55.01
CA GLY A 375 4.08 -24.09 -55.01
C GLY A 375 2.74 -23.36 -54.92
N THR A 376 2.31 -22.77 -56.05
CA THR A 376 0.89 -22.59 -56.35
C THR A 376 0.34 -23.88 -56.94
N GLY A 377 -0.77 -24.39 -56.41
CA GLY A 377 -1.51 -25.49 -57.01
C GLY A 377 -2.63 -26.00 -56.11
N SER A 378 -3.81 -25.54 -56.44
CA SER A 378 -5.18 -25.93 -56.03
C SER A 378 -5.42 -27.37 -55.58
N SER A 379 -6.32 -27.56 -54.59
CA SER A 379 -7.69 -28.06 -54.80
C SER A 379 -8.33 -28.53 -53.49
N ASP A 380 -9.53 -28.10 -53.34
CA ASP A 380 -10.68 -28.58 -52.55
C ASP A 380 -10.59 -29.96 -51.90
N GLU A 381 -11.05 -30.08 -50.67
CA GLU A 381 -12.24 -30.85 -50.34
C GLU A 381 -12.61 -30.75 -48.86
N ALA A 382 -13.88 -30.57 -48.63
CA ALA A 382 -14.58 -30.55 -47.36
C ALA A 382 -14.71 -31.95 -46.78
N SER A 383 -14.76 -32.06 -45.47
CA SER A 383 -15.57 -33.05 -44.78
C SER A 383 -15.92 -32.62 -43.35
N ASP A 384 -17.13 -32.34 -43.20
CA ASP A 384 -18.06 -32.39 -42.09
C ASP A 384 -17.89 -33.65 -41.23
N ILE A 385 -17.92 -33.52 -39.91
CA ILE A 385 -18.54 -34.52 -39.01
C ILE A 385 -19.04 -33.78 -37.79
N THR A 386 -20.34 -33.76 -37.72
CA THR A 386 -21.30 -33.50 -36.63
C THR A 386 -21.32 -34.60 -35.56
N VAL A 387 -22.08 -34.25 -34.48
CA VAL A 387 -22.84 -35.13 -33.54
C VAL A 387 -22.20 -35.31 -32.18
N SER A 388 -22.82 -35.16 -31.03
CA SER A 388 -24.17 -35.00 -30.47
C SER A 388 -23.99 -34.81 -28.96
N GLU A 389 -24.68 -33.92 -28.31
CA GLU A 389 -25.92 -34.08 -27.53
C GLU A 389 -26.03 -35.30 -26.58
N THR A 390 -26.27 -35.02 -25.32
CA THR A 390 -27.36 -35.51 -24.44
C THR A 390 -27.08 -35.02 -23.02
N ALA A 391 -27.80 -34.14 -22.36
CA ALA A 391 -29.16 -34.16 -21.80
C ALA A 391 -29.38 -35.07 -20.58
N GLU A 392 -29.93 -34.51 -19.61
CA GLU A 392 -31.01 -34.73 -18.64
C GLU A 392 -30.54 -34.71 -17.17
N ALA A 393 -30.94 -33.77 -16.34
CA ALA A 393 -32.26 -33.52 -15.72
C ALA A 393 -32.62 -34.54 -14.60
N THR A 394 -32.89 -34.04 -13.43
CA THR A 394 -34.11 -34.26 -12.64
C THR A 394 -33.96 -33.77 -11.20
N THR A 395 -34.61 -32.68 -10.87
CA THR A 395 -35.75 -32.49 -9.93
C THR A 395 -35.82 -33.40 -8.69
N THR A 396 -35.96 -32.82 -7.51
CA THR A 396 -37.23 -32.86 -6.74
C THR A 396 -37.21 -31.96 -5.51
N ALA A 397 -38.33 -31.30 -5.31
CA ALA A 397 -38.75 -30.49 -4.17
C ALA A 397 -39.39 -31.37 -3.06
N SER A 398 -39.50 -30.84 -1.87
CA SER A 398 -40.67 -30.96 -0.96
C SER A 398 -40.38 -30.24 0.37
N THR A 399 -41.04 -29.17 0.64
CA THR A 399 -42.25 -28.84 1.38
C THR A 399 -42.32 -29.18 2.87
N ALA A 400 -42.61 -28.10 3.62
CA ALA A 400 -43.61 -27.93 4.69
C ALA A 400 -43.22 -28.43 6.09
N ASN A 401 -43.48 -27.79 7.19
CA ASN A 401 -44.56 -26.94 7.68
C ASN A 401 -44.22 -26.46 9.10
N THR A 402 -44.76 -25.32 9.43
CA THR A 402 -45.06 -24.69 10.73
C THR A 402 -45.86 -25.62 11.67
N PRO A 403 -46.23 -25.30 12.94
CA PRO A 403 -46.24 -24.01 13.66
C PRO A 403 -46.06 -24.08 15.21
N VAL A 404 -46.26 -22.88 15.87
CA VAL A 404 -46.87 -22.65 17.23
C VAL A 404 -45.89 -22.59 18.39
N THR A 405 -45.80 -21.60 19.28
CA THR A 405 -46.79 -20.73 19.97
C THR A 405 -46.05 -19.63 20.72
N GLU A 406 -46.66 -18.46 20.79
CA GLU A 406 -46.39 -17.36 21.73
C GLU A 406 -46.57 -17.77 23.20
N PRO A 407 -46.03 -16.98 24.16
CA PRO A 407 -46.93 -16.18 24.94
C PRO A 407 -46.52 -14.70 25.08
N THR A 408 -47.53 -13.94 25.00
CA THR A 408 -47.83 -12.57 25.33
C THR A 408 -47.29 -12.12 26.68
N VAL A 409 -46.58 -10.96 26.75
CA VAL A 409 -46.62 -10.06 27.89
C VAL A 409 -46.78 -8.64 27.36
N GLN A 410 -47.66 -7.92 28.03
CA GLN A 410 -48.26 -6.63 27.72
C GLN A 410 -47.24 -5.46 27.84
N THR A 411 -47.11 -4.71 26.80
CA THR A 411 -47.54 -3.31 26.55
C THR A 411 -47.28 -2.27 27.66
N GLU A 412 -46.30 -1.40 27.41
CA GLU A 412 -46.42 0.02 27.69
C GLU A 412 -46.27 0.74 26.34
N GLU A 413 -47.19 1.63 26.02
CA GLU A 413 -47.31 2.36 24.79
C GLU A 413 -46.12 3.31 24.59
N PRO A 414 -45.54 3.37 23.39
CA PRO A 414 -44.58 4.40 23.03
C PRO A 414 -45.30 5.64 22.51
N SER A 415 -44.76 6.77 22.91
CA SER A 415 -45.04 8.10 22.41
C SER A 415 -45.14 8.15 20.88
N ASP A 416 -46.01 9.04 20.37
CA ASP A 416 -46.33 9.28 18.99
C ASP A 416 -45.13 9.22 18.02
N PRO A 417 -45.28 8.55 16.86
CA PRO A 417 -44.24 8.49 15.85
C PRO A 417 -43.98 9.89 15.26
N LEU A 418 -42.70 10.26 15.20
CA LEU A 418 -42.24 11.43 14.44
C LEU A 418 -42.76 11.34 12.99
N PRO A 419 -43.27 12.46 12.40
CA PRO A 419 -43.78 12.48 11.06
C PRO A 419 -42.63 12.33 10.06
N ASP A 420 -42.41 11.20 9.51
CA ASP A 420 -41.46 10.78 8.43
C ASP A 420 -40.65 9.52 8.76
N ALA A 421 -40.95 8.83 9.86
CA ALA A 421 -40.31 7.55 10.20
C ALA A 421 -40.82 6.44 9.25
N ASN A 422 -40.02 6.07 8.26
CA ASN A 422 -40.40 5.07 7.24
C ASN A 422 -39.36 3.96 7.01
N ILE A 423 -38.27 3.97 7.79
CA ILE A 423 -37.16 3.02 7.65
C ILE A 423 -37.06 2.19 8.92
N SER A 424 -37.17 0.86 8.80
CA SER A 424 -36.93 -0.05 9.92
C SER A 424 -35.44 -0.15 10.20
N LEU A 425 -35.04 0.15 11.43
CA LEU A 425 -33.63 0.12 11.85
C LEU A 425 -33.08 -1.30 11.86
N PRO A 426 -31.97 -1.57 11.17
CA PRO A 426 -31.30 -2.86 11.23
C PRO A 426 -30.64 -3.14 12.57
N ASN A 427 -30.40 -4.41 12.87
CA ASN A 427 -29.53 -4.78 13.97
C ASN A 427 -28.06 -4.61 13.53
N PHE A 428 -27.32 -3.73 14.21
CA PHE A 428 -25.91 -3.50 13.99
C PHE A 428 -25.03 -4.23 15.02
N VAL A 429 -25.57 -4.69 16.11
CA VAL A 429 -24.83 -5.48 17.10
C VAL A 429 -24.27 -6.74 16.45
N ASN A 430 -23.04 -7.08 16.74
CA ASN A 430 -22.26 -8.16 16.15
C ASN A 430 -21.86 -7.92 14.67
N ARG A 431 -21.90 -6.68 14.20
CA ARG A 431 -21.37 -6.29 12.87
C ARG A 431 -20.14 -5.42 13.05
N ARG A 432 -19.22 -5.47 12.08
CA ARG A 432 -18.09 -4.55 12.04
C ARG A 432 -18.60 -3.12 11.81
N TYR A 433 -18.12 -2.18 12.63
CA TYR A 433 -18.47 -0.77 12.57
C TYR A 433 -18.23 -0.18 11.19
N GLU A 434 -17.04 -0.37 10.62
CA GLU A 434 -16.69 0.12 9.29
C GLU A 434 -17.64 -0.39 8.20
N ASN A 435 -18.02 -1.67 8.24
CA ASN A 435 -18.93 -2.26 7.26
C ASN A 435 -20.35 -1.70 7.43
N SER A 436 -20.78 -1.46 8.67
CA SER A 436 -22.10 -0.88 8.97
C SER A 436 -22.16 0.57 8.50
N VAL A 437 -21.13 1.36 8.77
CA VAL A 437 -21.02 2.73 8.26
C VAL A 437 -21.03 2.74 6.74
N ASN A 438 -20.14 1.97 6.09
CA ASN A 438 -20.06 1.95 4.62
C ASN A 438 -21.36 1.49 3.95
N GLN A 439 -22.10 0.57 4.57
CA GLN A 439 -23.35 0.05 4.01
C GLN A 439 -24.52 1.02 4.20
N TYR A 440 -24.55 1.75 5.32
CA TYR A 440 -25.70 2.55 5.75
C TYR A 440 -25.42 4.06 5.90
N MET A 441 -24.23 4.54 5.51
CA MET A 441 -23.82 5.95 5.63
C MET A 441 -24.76 6.95 4.93
N ASN A 442 -25.53 6.48 3.97
CA ASN A 442 -26.52 7.30 3.26
C ASN A 442 -27.92 7.24 3.91
N THR A 443 -28.13 6.32 4.84
CA THR A 443 -29.42 6.08 5.49
C THR A 443 -29.40 6.57 6.94
N PHE A 444 -28.26 6.37 7.62
CA PHE A 444 -28.10 6.70 9.04
C PHE A 444 -26.77 7.42 9.25
N THR A 445 -26.71 8.20 10.32
CA THR A 445 -25.47 8.81 10.81
C THR A 445 -24.99 7.99 12.01
N PHE A 446 -23.79 7.41 11.93
CA PHE A 446 -23.22 6.67 13.06
C PHE A 446 -22.33 7.56 13.91
N VAL A 447 -22.54 7.50 15.24
CA VAL A 447 -21.70 8.16 16.22
C VAL A 447 -21.18 7.08 17.18
N VAL A 448 -19.88 6.99 17.38
CA VAL A 448 -19.31 6.10 18.36
C VAL A 448 -19.28 6.84 19.70
N GLU A 449 -20.06 6.34 20.67
CA GLU A 449 -20.04 6.85 22.04
C GLU A 449 -18.71 6.54 22.70
N GLU A 450 -18.28 5.29 22.59
CA GLU A 450 -17.05 4.80 23.19
C GLU A 450 -16.47 3.62 22.43
N TRP A 451 -15.13 3.57 22.37
CA TRP A 451 -14.36 2.38 22.03
C TRP A 451 -13.91 1.71 23.32
N GLN A 452 -14.42 0.51 23.61
CA GLN A 452 -14.23 -0.17 24.87
C GLN A 452 -13.68 -1.57 24.68
N TYR A 453 -12.77 -2.02 25.56
CA TYR A 453 -12.34 -3.43 25.53
C TYR A 453 -13.51 -4.34 25.91
N ASN A 454 -13.65 -5.43 25.17
CA ASN A 454 -14.74 -6.38 25.35
C ASN A 454 -14.28 -7.78 24.97
N ASP A 455 -14.36 -8.71 25.93
CA ASP A 455 -13.86 -10.08 25.75
C ASP A 455 -14.78 -10.96 24.90
N GLU A 456 -16.02 -10.52 24.65
CA GLU A 456 -17.00 -11.28 23.86
C GLU A 456 -17.01 -10.89 22.38
N TYR A 457 -16.51 -9.69 22.03
CA TYR A 457 -16.57 -9.14 20.68
C TYR A 457 -15.19 -8.82 20.13
N LEU A 458 -14.97 -9.21 18.88
CA LEU A 458 -13.72 -8.90 18.18
C LEU A 458 -13.53 -7.40 18.00
N ASP A 459 -12.27 -6.97 17.88
CA ASP A 459 -11.91 -5.58 17.57
C ASP A 459 -12.70 -5.04 16.37
N GLY A 460 -13.16 -3.80 16.45
CA GLY A 460 -13.97 -3.13 15.42
C GLY A 460 -15.42 -3.60 15.31
N THR A 461 -15.91 -4.44 16.24
CA THR A 461 -17.30 -4.94 16.23
C THR A 461 -18.20 -4.08 17.11
N ILE A 462 -19.37 -3.71 16.61
CA ILE A 462 -20.41 -3.03 17.39
C ILE A 462 -20.98 -4.03 18.38
N PHE A 463 -20.96 -3.72 19.68
CA PHE A 463 -21.54 -4.56 20.71
C PHE A 463 -22.79 -3.96 21.37
N GLU A 464 -23.07 -2.67 21.17
CA GLU A 464 -24.26 -1.99 21.66
C GLU A 464 -24.69 -0.90 20.67
N GLN A 465 -26.00 -0.70 20.53
CA GLN A 465 -26.63 0.40 19.80
C GLN A 465 -27.74 1.01 20.65
N ASP A 466 -27.89 2.34 20.55
CA ASP A 466 -28.82 3.13 21.38
C ASP A 466 -30.31 2.97 21.01
N ILE A 467 -30.59 2.65 19.75
CA ILE A 467 -31.97 2.46 19.25
C ILE A 467 -32.20 1.00 18.94
N GLU A 468 -33.30 0.42 19.45
CA GLU A 468 -33.62 -1.00 19.25
C GLU A 468 -33.81 -1.36 17.77
N PRO A 469 -33.27 -2.51 17.32
CA PRO A 469 -33.52 -3.03 15.98
C PRO A 469 -35.01 -3.18 15.68
N GLY A 470 -35.43 -2.78 14.48
CA GLY A 470 -36.83 -2.83 14.06
C GLY A 470 -37.62 -1.56 14.36
N THR A 471 -37.07 -0.62 15.14
CA THR A 471 -37.70 0.69 15.35
C THR A 471 -37.81 1.44 14.02
N MET A 472 -38.96 2.08 13.78
CA MET A 472 -39.16 2.91 12.60
C MET A 472 -38.54 4.28 12.84
N VAL A 473 -37.58 4.65 12.00
CA VAL A 473 -36.80 5.90 12.11
C VAL A 473 -36.79 6.67 10.80
N ALA A 474 -36.49 7.96 10.85
CA ALA A 474 -36.33 8.80 9.65
C ALA A 474 -34.94 8.58 9.02
N GLU A 475 -34.83 8.86 7.72
CA GLU A 475 -33.54 8.96 7.03
C GLU A 475 -32.67 10.04 7.69
N GLY A 476 -31.37 9.73 7.89
CA GLY A 476 -30.43 10.62 8.57
C GLY A 476 -30.45 10.51 10.09
N THR A 477 -31.26 9.61 10.69
CA THR A 477 -31.25 9.36 12.13
C THR A 477 -29.83 9.05 12.62
N VAL A 478 -29.45 9.71 13.71
CA VAL A 478 -28.17 9.45 14.38
C VAL A 478 -28.31 8.18 15.23
N ILE A 479 -27.41 7.26 15.01
CA ILE A 479 -27.34 6.00 15.76
C ILE A 479 -26.04 6.00 16.54
N THR A 480 -26.17 5.96 17.87
CA THR A 480 -25.04 5.91 18.76
C THR A 480 -24.68 4.45 19.03
N VAL A 481 -23.42 4.11 18.82
CA VAL A 481 -22.93 2.73 18.98
C VAL A 481 -21.72 2.68 19.89
N LYS A 482 -21.56 1.55 20.60
CA LYS A 482 -20.32 1.21 21.28
C LYS A 482 -19.58 0.16 20.46
N VAL A 483 -18.28 0.36 20.30
CA VAL A 483 -17.44 -0.48 19.43
C VAL A 483 -16.36 -1.15 20.28
N SER A 484 -16.20 -2.46 20.07
CA SER A 484 -15.19 -3.26 20.76
C SER A 484 -13.78 -2.92 20.25
N LYS A 485 -12.82 -2.85 21.17
CA LYS A 485 -11.36 -2.87 20.91
C LYS A 485 -10.78 -4.29 20.97
N GLY A 486 -11.65 -5.32 20.96
CA GLY A 486 -11.25 -6.69 21.25
C GLY A 486 -11.02 -6.94 22.75
N PRO A 487 -10.49 -8.11 23.13
CA PRO A 487 -10.25 -8.47 24.52
C PRO A 487 -9.20 -7.56 25.16
N GLY A 488 -9.42 -7.22 26.43
CA GLY A 488 -8.51 -6.39 27.22
C GLY A 488 -7.25 -7.13 27.68
N ILE A 489 -7.34 -8.46 27.75
CA ILE A 489 -6.23 -9.37 28.08
C ILE A 489 -6.17 -10.43 27.00
N VAL A 490 -4.99 -10.64 26.44
CA VAL A 490 -4.71 -11.66 25.41
C VAL A 490 -3.56 -12.56 25.86
N GLU A 491 -3.51 -13.79 25.37
CA GLU A 491 -2.38 -14.68 25.61
C GLU A 491 -1.25 -14.38 24.64
N LEU A 492 0.00 -14.36 25.13
CA LEU A 492 1.19 -14.18 24.27
C LEU A 492 1.32 -15.38 23.32
N PRO A 493 1.27 -15.16 21.99
CA PRO A 493 1.34 -16.26 21.04
C PRO A 493 2.71 -16.93 21.04
N ASP A 494 2.74 -18.19 20.59
CA ASP A 494 3.97 -18.95 20.43
C ASP A 494 4.76 -18.44 19.23
N TYR A 495 6.07 -18.25 19.41
CA TYR A 495 7.01 -17.80 18.38
C TYR A 495 7.84 -18.94 17.77
N GLU A 496 7.84 -20.17 18.36
CA GLU A 496 8.64 -21.29 17.86
C GLU A 496 8.29 -21.63 16.42
N GLY A 497 9.31 -21.72 15.58
CA GLY A 497 9.19 -22.06 14.15
C GLY A 497 8.55 -20.99 13.27
N LYS A 498 8.16 -19.82 13.82
CA LYS A 498 7.63 -18.71 13.06
C LYS A 498 8.74 -17.78 12.59
N LYS A 499 8.54 -17.20 11.40
CA LYS A 499 9.35 -16.07 10.97
C LYS A 499 9.04 -14.87 11.84
N ILE A 500 10.04 -14.05 12.11
CA ILE A 500 9.87 -12.82 12.91
C ILE A 500 8.77 -11.91 12.37
N SER A 501 8.62 -11.80 11.03
CA SER A 501 7.56 -11.01 10.39
C SER A 501 6.17 -11.56 10.68
N GLU A 502 6.03 -12.87 10.73
CA GLU A 502 4.78 -13.56 11.02
C GLU A 502 4.39 -13.35 12.48
N TYR A 503 5.34 -13.51 13.39
CA TYR A 503 5.11 -13.29 14.81
C TYR A 503 4.78 -11.83 15.13
N ILE A 504 5.48 -10.87 14.53
CA ILE A 504 5.17 -9.44 14.67
C ILE A 504 3.77 -9.12 14.14
N SER A 505 3.36 -9.72 13.01
CA SER A 505 1.99 -9.56 12.50
C SER A 505 0.96 -10.06 13.49
N GLU A 506 1.20 -11.22 14.09
CA GLU A 506 0.31 -11.81 15.09
C GLU A 506 0.22 -10.97 16.38
N LEU A 507 1.34 -10.40 16.84
CA LEU A 507 1.34 -9.45 17.96
C LEU A 507 0.52 -8.18 17.64
N ASN A 508 0.63 -7.68 16.41
CA ASN A 508 -0.14 -6.52 15.96
C ASN A 508 -1.63 -6.85 15.83
N ASP A 509 -1.98 -8.04 15.31
CA ASP A 509 -3.37 -8.50 15.18
C ASP A 509 -4.04 -8.65 16.56
N LEU A 510 -3.25 -8.97 17.58
CA LEU A 510 -3.69 -9.05 18.97
C LEU A 510 -3.58 -7.71 19.73
N ASN A 511 -3.18 -6.61 19.06
CA ASN A 511 -2.93 -5.30 19.66
C ASN A 511 -1.89 -5.32 20.80
N ILE A 512 -0.99 -6.31 20.83
CA ILE A 512 0.09 -6.39 21.81
C ILE A 512 1.18 -5.38 21.44
N LYS A 513 1.50 -4.49 22.36
CA LYS A 513 2.66 -3.60 22.20
C LYS A 513 3.94 -4.38 22.41
N TYR A 514 4.88 -4.18 21.52
CA TYR A 514 6.16 -4.87 21.60
C TYR A 514 7.33 -3.93 21.29
N LYS A 515 8.49 -4.32 21.79
CA LYS A 515 9.79 -3.74 21.49
C LYS A 515 10.73 -4.87 21.11
N THR A 516 11.63 -4.62 20.17
CA THR A 516 12.63 -5.60 19.78
C THR A 516 13.99 -5.23 20.34
N GLU A 517 14.72 -6.19 20.92
CA GLU A 517 16.09 -6.04 21.39
C GLU A 517 16.97 -7.15 20.81
N ASN A 518 18.22 -6.81 20.52
CA ASN A 518 19.16 -7.79 20.03
C ASN A 518 19.83 -8.50 21.21
N GLU A 519 19.81 -9.82 21.21
CA GLU A 519 20.49 -10.66 22.19
C GLU A 519 21.66 -11.40 21.53
N ARG A 520 22.85 -11.30 22.12
CA ARG A 520 24.03 -11.99 21.61
C ARG A 520 23.99 -13.47 22.02
N THR A 521 23.78 -14.33 21.05
CA THR A 521 23.77 -15.78 21.25
C THR A 521 24.15 -16.49 19.97
N ASN A 522 24.72 -17.70 20.10
CA ASN A 522 24.97 -18.62 19.00
C ASN A 522 24.04 -19.85 19.07
N ASP A 523 23.10 -19.89 20.03
CA ASP A 523 22.19 -21.03 20.25
C ASP A 523 21.13 -21.11 19.15
N VAL A 524 20.74 -19.96 18.58
CA VAL A 524 19.84 -19.86 17.45
C VAL A 524 20.46 -19.02 16.32
N PRO A 525 20.06 -19.24 15.08
CA PRO A 525 20.55 -18.45 13.96
C PRO A 525 20.30 -16.95 14.12
N SER A 526 21.26 -16.10 13.66
CA SER A 526 21.11 -14.65 13.71
C SER A 526 19.84 -14.18 13.01
N GLY A 527 19.03 -13.33 13.67
CA GLY A 527 17.77 -12.82 13.18
C GLY A 527 16.56 -13.68 13.51
N GLU A 528 16.70 -14.78 14.24
CA GLU A 528 15.59 -15.54 14.80
C GLU A 528 15.24 -15.05 16.21
N ILE A 529 14.02 -15.37 16.67
CA ILE A 529 13.56 -14.98 18.01
C ILE A 529 14.21 -15.94 19.01
N VAL A 530 14.89 -15.37 20.00
CA VAL A 530 15.51 -16.12 21.10
C VAL A 530 14.48 -16.41 22.18
N ARG A 531 13.78 -15.36 22.58
CA ARG A 531 12.76 -15.38 23.64
C ARG A 531 11.95 -14.10 23.66
N CYS A 532 10.87 -14.10 24.41
CA CYS A 532 10.13 -12.91 24.77
C CYS A 532 10.34 -12.56 26.26
N SER A 533 9.99 -11.35 26.68
CA SER A 533 10.06 -10.92 28.09
C SER A 533 9.06 -11.64 28.98
N LYS A 534 8.05 -12.29 28.40
CA LYS A 534 7.09 -13.18 29.04
C LYS A 534 7.09 -14.55 28.38
N ASP A 535 6.65 -15.57 29.10
CA ASP A 535 6.48 -16.91 28.59
C ASP A 535 5.33 -16.99 27.58
N VAL A 536 5.43 -17.90 26.62
CA VAL A 536 4.36 -18.23 25.67
C VAL A 536 3.09 -18.62 26.47
N GLY A 537 1.92 -18.11 26.04
CA GLY A 537 0.65 -18.31 26.73
C GLY A 537 0.44 -17.46 27.98
N ALA A 538 1.42 -16.64 28.38
CA ALA A 538 1.24 -15.73 29.51
C ALA A 538 0.26 -14.60 29.15
N PRO A 539 -0.61 -14.17 30.10
CA PRO A 539 -1.53 -13.07 29.86
C PRO A 539 -0.79 -11.74 29.68
N VAL A 540 -1.17 -11.00 28.63
CA VAL A 540 -0.69 -9.66 28.31
C VAL A 540 -1.87 -8.70 28.34
N SER A 541 -1.77 -7.63 29.11
CA SER A 541 -2.81 -6.61 29.17
C SER A 541 -2.61 -5.59 28.04
N VAL A 542 -3.44 -5.70 27.03
CA VAL A 542 -3.49 -4.70 25.94
C VAL A 542 -4.21 -3.43 26.37
N GLU A 543 -5.12 -3.53 27.33
CA GLU A 543 -5.82 -2.38 27.92
C GLU A 543 -4.85 -1.40 28.59
N THR A 544 -3.91 -1.92 29.39
CA THR A 544 -2.89 -1.09 30.06
C THR A 544 -1.70 -0.76 29.16
N SER A 545 -1.75 -1.21 27.89
CA SER A 545 -0.66 -1.04 26.94
C SER A 545 0.66 -1.64 27.41
N GLU A 546 0.59 -2.84 28.02
CA GLU A 546 1.77 -3.58 28.44
C GLU A 546 2.68 -3.89 27.25
N GLU A 547 3.98 -3.60 27.37
CA GLU A 547 4.95 -3.75 26.31
C GLU A 547 5.75 -5.05 26.48
N ILE A 548 5.78 -5.87 25.45
CA ILE A 548 6.54 -7.13 25.41
C ILE A 548 7.87 -6.89 24.68
N ILE A 549 8.97 -7.37 25.27
CA ILE A 549 10.28 -7.33 24.60
C ILE A 549 10.49 -8.67 23.87
N VAL A 550 10.73 -8.59 22.57
CA VAL A 550 11.09 -9.72 21.71
C VAL A 550 12.59 -9.68 21.47
N TYR A 551 13.31 -10.67 21.98
CA TYR A 551 14.76 -10.76 21.85
C TYR A 551 15.13 -11.52 20.58
N ILE A 552 15.99 -10.91 19.77
CA ILE A 552 16.41 -11.40 18.46
C ILE A 552 17.88 -11.77 18.50
N ALA A 553 18.21 -12.95 18.02
CA ALA A 553 19.57 -13.46 18.00
C ALA A 553 20.51 -12.59 17.15
N MET A 554 21.63 -12.21 17.73
CA MET A 554 22.77 -11.63 17.03
C MET A 554 24.00 -12.51 17.32
N ASN A 555 24.40 -13.31 16.33
CA ASN A 555 25.55 -14.19 16.47
C ASN A 555 26.84 -13.36 16.53
N TYR A 556 27.78 -13.81 17.33
CA TYR A 556 29.14 -13.28 17.37
C TYR A 556 30.11 -14.33 16.80
N GLU A 557 31.12 -13.85 16.08
CA GLU A 557 32.22 -14.73 15.67
C GLU A 557 33.01 -15.07 16.95
N GLU A 558 33.13 -16.36 17.27
CA GLU A 558 34.13 -16.81 18.26
C GLU A 558 35.51 -16.39 17.75
N ASP A 559 36.14 -15.47 18.47
CA ASP A 559 37.57 -15.20 18.33
C ASP A 559 38.32 -16.53 18.67
N THR A 560 38.57 -17.32 17.65
CA THR A 560 39.56 -18.42 17.77
C THR A 560 40.95 -17.80 17.83
N ALA A 561 41.25 -17.16 18.94
CA ALA A 561 42.63 -16.91 19.33
C ALA A 561 43.25 -18.23 19.72
N GLU A 562 44.01 -18.83 18.84
CA GLU A 562 44.93 -19.88 19.20
C GLU A 562 45.83 -19.39 20.37
N PRO A 563 46.09 -20.22 21.39
CA PRO A 563 46.95 -19.80 22.49
C PRO A 563 48.36 -19.60 21.94
N VAL A 564 48.80 -18.36 21.92
CA VAL A 564 50.21 -18.04 21.64
C VAL A 564 51.07 -18.72 22.69
N GLY A 565 51.93 -19.61 22.21
CA GLY A 565 52.80 -20.44 23.02
C GLY A 565 53.60 -19.64 24.05
N SER A 566 53.63 -20.21 25.25
CA SER A 566 54.42 -19.77 26.38
C SER A 566 55.90 -19.56 26.00
N MET A 567 56.33 -18.33 25.93
CA MET A 567 57.75 -17.99 26.00
C MET A 567 58.10 -17.79 27.48
N THR A 568 58.79 -18.77 28.05
CA THR A 568 59.47 -18.64 29.31
C THR A 568 60.59 -17.60 29.19
N VAL A 569 60.50 -16.52 29.97
CA VAL A 569 61.65 -15.65 30.27
C VAL A 569 61.89 -15.73 31.78
N GLU A 570 63.13 -16.09 32.10
CA GLU A 570 63.69 -16.28 33.45
C GLU A 570 63.62 -15.00 34.30
N ALA A 571 63.58 -15.28 35.58
CA ALA A 571 63.54 -14.32 36.68
C ALA A 571 64.83 -13.50 36.81
N GLY A 572 64.69 -12.21 37.11
CA GLY A 572 65.69 -11.36 37.67
C GLY A 572 65.01 -10.39 38.64
N GLY A 573 65.35 -10.55 39.94
CA GLY A 573 64.74 -9.90 41.06
C GLY A 573 65.00 -8.42 41.14
N ASP A 574 64.21 -7.69 41.89
CA ASP A 574 64.51 -7.02 43.13
C ASP A 574 63.32 -6.20 43.63
N GLU A 575 63.25 -6.13 44.91
CA GLU A 575 62.21 -5.70 45.81
C GLU A 575 61.95 -4.14 45.85
N PRO A 576 61.16 -3.63 46.81
CA PRO A 576 59.95 -2.83 46.56
C PRO A 576 60.16 -1.37 47.05
N VAL A 577 59.30 -0.49 46.62
CA VAL A 577 59.10 0.81 47.30
C VAL A 577 57.59 1.08 47.45
N THR A 578 57.26 1.27 48.69
CA THR A 578 56.01 1.67 49.34
C THR A 578 55.58 3.09 49.07
N GLN A 579 54.25 3.33 49.29
CA GLN A 579 53.59 4.54 49.76
C GLN A 579 53.33 5.65 48.74
N GLU A 580 52.23 6.37 48.67
CA GLU A 580 51.27 6.86 49.70
C GLU A 580 49.99 7.38 49.02
N ALA A 581 48.91 7.37 49.76
CA ALA A 581 47.64 7.96 49.47
C ALA A 581 47.64 9.50 49.53
N ALA A 582 46.77 10.14 48.81
CA ALA A 582 46.16 11.41 49.22
C ALA A 582 44.83 11.65 48.52
N GLU A 583 43.82 11.78 49.35
CA GLU A 583 42.54 12.44 49.15
C GLU A 583 42.67 13.91 48.71
N SER A 584 41.64 14.39 47.99
CA SER A 584 40.80 15.54 48.37
C SER A 584 40.12 16.13 47.15
N THR A 585 38.77 16.07 47.14
CA THR A 585 37.75 17.13 47.40
C THR A 585 37.73 18.34 46.45
N GLU A 586 36.50 18.48 45.88
CA GLU A 586 35.71 19.70 45.66
C GLU A 586 36.26 20.84 44.80
N GLU A 587 35.65 21.09 43.64
CA GLU A 587 34.66 22.17 43.42
C GLU A 587 33.83 21.87 42.14
#